data_048aa206fc9d2315e87388acf376b45a
#
_entry.id   048aa206fc9d2315e87388acf376b45a
#
_cell.length_a   1.000
_cell.length_b   1.000
_cell.length_c   1.000
_cell.angle_alpha   90.00
_cell.angle_beta   90.00
_cell.angle_gamma   90.00
#
_symmetry.space_group_name_H-M   'P 1'
#
loop_
_entity.id
_entity.type
_entity.pdbx_description
1 polymer ?
#
loop_
_entity_poly.entity_id
_entity_poly.type
_entity_poly.pdbx_seq_one_letter_code
_entity_poly.pdbx_strand_id
1 'polypeptide(L)'
;MEFTDATYSWTGKTVLIVEDNETSNIYFEAALRKTKANLIWAKNGVDAVDIAKKNGNIDLILMDINMPKMDGIEATRIIKSLYPNVIIVVQTAFILSGEERLCQEAGCDEFITKPIRLKYLLDTINHYLGTKEI
;
A
#
# COMPACT_ATOMS: atom_id res chain seq x y z
N MET A 1 28.41 -0.62 -5.99
CA MET A 1 27.77 -0.75 -5.78
C MET A 1 27.08 -0.89 -5.27
N GLU A 2 26.73 -0.81 -5.37
CA GLU A 2 25.90 -0.93 -5.05
C GLU A 2 25.12 -1.26 -4.65
N PHE A 3 24.80 -1.33 -4.67
CA PHE A 3 23.98 -1.52 -4.26
C PHE A 3 23.37 -2.18 -3.92
N THR A 4 23.08 -2.35 -3.95
CA THR A 4 22.46 -2.90 -3.76
C THR A 4 21.73 -3.15 -3.14
N ASP A 5 21.58 -2.92 -3.28
CA ASP A 5 20.70 -2.93 -2.55
C ASP A 5 20.15 -4.08 -2.13
N ALA A 6 19.95 -4.27 -0.98
CA ALA A 6 19.28 -5.41 -0.55
C ALA A 6 18.00 -5.55 -1.27
N THR A 7 17.80 -6.68 -1.81
CA THR A 7 16.56 -6.94 -2.49
C THR A 7 15.72 -7.80 -1.58
N TYR A 8 14.59 -7.27 -1.17
CA TYR A 8 13.66 -8.05 -0.38
C TYR A 8 12.97 -9.08 -1.26
N SER A 9 12.59 -10.19 -0.68
CA SER A 9 11.81 -11.20 -1.38
C SER A 9 10.48 -11.37 -0.64
N TRP A 10 9.40 -11.09 -1.35
CA TRP A 10 8.07 -11.24 -0.80
C TRP A 10 7.29 -12.26 -1.62
N THR A 11 7.97 -13.33 -2.00
CA THR A 11 7.37 -14.41 -2.77
C THR A 11 6.21 -14.99 -1.96
N GLY A 12 5.08 -15.16 -2.62
CA GLY A 12 3.89 -15.67 -1.95
C GLY A 12 3.05 -14.62 -1.27
N LYS A 13 3.53 -13.36 -1.24
CA LYS A 13 2.74 -12.27 -0.67
C LYS A 13 2.06 -11.50 -1.77
N THR A 14 0.90 -10.95 -1.47
CA THR A 14 0.11 -10.19 -2.43
C THR A 14 -0.03 -8.75 -1.94
N VAL A 15 0.32 -7.82 -2.82
CA VAL A 15 0.23 -6.40 -2.53
C VAL A 15 -0.75 -5.76 -3.51
N LEU A 16 -1.73 -5.05 -2.98
CA LEU A 16 -2.67 -4.29 -3.78
C LEU A 16 -2.22 -2.83 -3.79
N ILE A 17 -2.04 -2.27 -4.96
CA ILE A 17 -1.65 -0.87 -5.11
C ILE A 17 -2.87 -0.09 -5.59
N VAL A 18 -3.30 0.88 -4.81
CA VAL A 18 -4.47 1.70 -5.12
C VAL A 18 -3.97 3.09 -5.47
N GLU A 19 -3.95 3.39 -6.76
CA GLU A 19 -3.34 4.62 -7.26
C GLU A 19 -3.90 4.89 -8.66
N ASP A 20 -4.39 6.10 -8.89
CA ASP A 20 -4.96 6.43 -10.20
C ASP A 20 -3.96 7.10 -11.15
N ASN A 21 -2.79 7.45 -10.68
CA ASN A 21 -1.79 8.14 -11.48
C ASN A 21 -0.89 7.13 -12.18
N GLU A 22 -0.88 7.17 -13.51
CA GLU A 22 -0.12 6.19 -14.29
C GLU A 22 1.37 6.25 -14.03
N THR A 23 1.90 7.46 -13.88
CA THR A 23 3.33 7.59 -13.62
C THR A 23 3.71 6.96 -12.30
N SER A 24 2.88 7.18 -11.27
CA SER A 24 3.12 6.54 -9.99
C SER A 24 3.04 5.03 -10.09
N ASN A 25 2.11 4.52 -10.87
CA ASN A 25 1.97 3.07 -11.01
C ASN A 25 3.17 2.46 -11.71
N ILE A 26 3.73 3.15 -12.71
CA ILE A 26 4.95 2.66 -13.35
C ILE A 26 6.09 2.60 -12.34
N TYR A 27 6.19 3.63 -11.50
CA TYR A 27 7.21 3.67 -10.47
C TYR A 27 7.04 2.50 -9.48
N PHE A 28 5.82 2.29 -9.02
CA PHE A 28 5.57 1.21 -8.06
C PHE A 28 5.83 -0.15 -8.67
N GLU A 29 5.43 -0.34 -9.94
CA GLU A 29 5.67 -1.62 -10.57
C GLU A 29 7.16 -1.90 -10.68
N ALA A 30 7.95 -0.91 -11.12
CA ALA A 30 9.38 -1.09 -11.23
C ALA A 30 10.00 -1.39 -9.87
N ALA A 31 9.53 -0.68 -8.85
CA ALA A 31 10.11 -0.83 -7.51
C ALA A 31 9.75 -2.17 -6.89
N LEU A 32 8.53 -2.64 -7.09
CA LEU A 32 8.04 -3.80 -6.35
C LEU A 32 8.21 -5.10 -7.10
N ARG A 33 8.37 -5.04 -8.42
CA ARG A 33 8.49 -6.27 -9.21
C ARG A 33 9.66 -7.13 -8.73
N LYS A 34 10.76 -6.49 -8.37
CA LYS A 34 11.95 -7.25 -7.97
C LYS A 34 11.76 -8.04 -6.70
N THR A 35 10.77 -7.69 -5.91
CA THR A 35 10.49 -8.42 -4.68
C THR A 35 9.73 -9.71 -4.92
N LYS A 36 9.22 -9.90 -6.13
CA LYS A 36 8.45 -11.09 -6.52
C LYS A 36 7.11 -11.22 -5.82
N ALA A 37 6.63 -10.14 -5.24
CA ALA A 37 5.27 -10.12 -4.70
C ALA A 37 4.28 -10.20 -5.84
N ASN A 38 3.11 -10.74 -5.55
CA ASN A 38 1.99 -10.69 -6.48
C ASN A 38 1.39 -9.29 -6.39
N LEU A 39 1.33 -8.59 -7.51
CA LEU A 39 0.86 -7.20 -7.51
C LEU A 39 -0.53 -7.15 -8.14
N ILE A 40 -1.44 -6.50 -7.46
CA ILE A 40 -2.78 -6.24 -7.96
C ILE A 40 -2.99 -4.74 -7.95
N TRP A 41 -3.75 -4.23 -8.89
CA TRP A 41 -3.90 -2.78 -9.08
C TRP A 41 -5.35 -2.36 -9.01
N ALA A 42 -5.61 -1.25 -8.34
CA ALA A 42 -6.92 -0.60 -8.31
C ALA A 42 -6.73 0.87 -8.59
N LYS A 43 -7.71 1.49 -9.23
CA LYS A 43 -7.60 2.88 -9.62
C LYS A 43 -8.30 3.84 -8.68
N ASN A 44 -9.11 3.33 -7.79
CA ASN A 44 -9.84 4.18 -6.84
C ASN A 44 -10.29 3.33 -5.67
N GLY A 45 -10.91 3.99 -4.69
CA GLY A 45 -11.32 3.32 -3.49
C GLY A 45 -12.42 2.29 -3.70
N VAL A 46 -13.34 2.56 -4.64
CA VAL A 46 -14.41 1.60 -4.92
C VAL A 46 -13.81 0.31 -5.46
N ASP A 47 -12.90 0.43 -6.42
CA ASP A 47 -12.23 -0.75 -6.98
C ASP A 47 -11.45 -1.48 -5.91
N ALA A 48 -10.79 -0.74 -5.02
CA ALA A 48 -10.00 -1.36 -3.96
C ALA A 48 -10.88 -2.22 -3.07
N VAL A 49 -12.03 -1.69 -2.66
CA VAL A 49 -12.96 -2.44 -1.83
C VAL A 49 -13.45 -3.69 -2.55
N ASP A 50 -13.83 -3.54 -3.84
CA ASP A 50 -14.30 -4.67 -4.61
C ASP A 50 -13.23 -5.75 -4.75
N ILE A 51 -12.00 -5.34 -5.03
CA ILE A 51 -10.91 -6.29 -5.19
C ILE A 51 -10.63 -6.98 -3.86
N ALA A 52 -10.65 -6.25 -2.76
CA ALA A 52 -10.43 -6.85 -1.45
C ALA A 52 -11.48 -7.91 -1.14
N LYS A 53 -12.74 -7.64 -1.53
CA LYS A 53 -13.79 -8.61 -1.28
C LYS A 53 -13.65 -9.87 -2.12
N LYS A 54 -13.08 -9.74 -3.32
CA LYS A 54 -12.94 -10.88 -4.22
C LYS A 54 -11.66 -11.67 -3.97
N ASN A 55 -10.68 -11.06 -3.34
CA ASN A 55 -9.38 -11.69 -3.11
C ASN A 55 -9.10 -11.71 -1.63
N GLY A 56 -9.36 -12.82 -0.99
CA GLY A 56 -9.20 -12.90 0.44
C GLY A 56 -7.77 -12.98 0.93
N ASN A 57 -6.81 -12.97 0.01
CA ASN A 57 -5.41 -13.23 0.35
C ASN A 57 -4.50 -12.02 0.18
N ILE A 58 -5.06 -10.82 0.23
CA ILE A 58 -4.22 -9.63 0.13
C ILE A 58 -3.51 -9.42 1.46
N ASP A 59 -2.20 -9.29 1.39
CA ASP A 59 -1.38 -9.13 2.59
C ASP A 59 -1.18 -7.67 2.95
N LEU A 60 -1.04 -6.81 1.95
CA LEU A 60 -0.77 -5.41 2.20
C LEU A 60 -1.36 -4.56 1.08
N ILE A 61 -1.87 -3.41 1.45
CA ILE A 61 -2.42 -2.45 0.50
C ILE A 61 -1.65 -1.14 0.61
N LEU A 62 -1.16 -0.65 -0.54
CA LEU A 62 -0.66 0.71 -0.65
C LEU A 62 -1.81 1.58 -1.10
N MET A 63 -2.26 2.48 -0.26
CA MET A 63 -3.49 3.21 -0.49
C MET A 63 -3.22 4.70 -0.63
N ASP A 64 -3.46 5.23 -1.82
CA ASP A 64 -3.45 6.68 -2.02
C ASP A 64 -4.76 7.23 -1.49
N ILE A 65 -4.70 8.31 -0.71
CA ILE A 65 -5.92 8.87 -0.16
C ILE A 65 -6.48 10.00 -1.03
N ASN A 66 -5.72 10.47 -2.01
CA ASN A 66 -6.17 11.57 -2.85
C ASN A 66 -6.61 11.06 -4.22
N MET A 67 -7.79 10.45 -4.24
CA MET A 67 -8.30 9.83 -5.45
C MET A 67 -9.74 10.26 -5.69
N PRO A 68 -10.19 10.23 -6.95
CA PRO A 68 -11.60 10.46 -7.23
C PRO A 68 -12.45 9.30 -6.72
N LYS A 69 -13.74 9.51 -6.70
CA LYS A 69 -14.71 8.55 -6.20
C LYS A 69 -14.47 8.35 -4.73
N MET A 70 -14.37 7.12 -4.26
CA MET A 70 -14.14 6.90 -2.85
C MET A 70 -12.68 7.19 -2.53
N ASP A 71 -12.44 8.07 -1.57
CA ASP A 71 -11.06 8.38 -1.20
C ASP A 71 -10.46 7.24 -0.37
N GLY A 72 -9.16 7.32 -0.17
CA GLY A 72 -8.45 6.21 0.47
C GLY A 72 -8.75 6.05 1.93
N ILE A 73 -9.16 7.12 2.63
CA ILE A 73 -9.50 7.01 4.05
C ILE A 73 -10.78 6.20 4.21
N GLU A 74 -11.78 6.48 3.39
CA GLU A 74 -13.03 5.74 3.45
C GLU A 74 -12.81 4.28 3.04
N ALA A 75 -12.03 4.05 1.98
CA ALA A 75 -11.73 2.69 1.56
C ALA A 75 -10.99 1.93 2.67
N THR A 76 -10.06 2.60 3.34
CA THR A 76 -9.33 1.98 4.44
C THR A 76 -10.29 1.55 5.54
N ARG A 77 -11.23 2.43 5.90
CA ARG A 77 -12.19 2.12 6.95
C ARG A 77 -13.00 0.89 6.60
N ILE A 78 -13.48 0.83 5.36
CA ILE A 78 -14.31 -0.29 4.94
C ILE A 78 -13.51 -1.58 4.92
N ILE A 79 -12.32 -1.54 4.32
CA ILE A 79 -11.52 -2.75 4.19
C ILE A 79 -11.08 -3.27 5.55
N LYS A 80 -10.67 -2.38 6.44
CA LYS A 80 -10.25 -2.80 7.77
C LYS A 80 -11.41 -3.38 8.57
N SER A 81 -12.61 -2.88 8.36
CA SER A 81 -13.76 -3.45 9.07
C SER A 81 -14.06 -4.86 8.59
N LEU A 82 -13.80 -5.15 7.32
CA LEU A 82 -14.05 -6.47 6.76
C LEU A 82 -12.87 -7.42 6.96
N TYR A 83 -11.67 -6.91 6.88
CA TYR A 83 -10.45 -7.73 6.93
C TYR A 83 -9.45 -7.07 7.87
N PRO A 84 -9.63 -7.23 9.19
CA PRO A 84 -8.80 -6.48 10.15
C PRO A 84 -7.32 -6.78 10.08
N ASN A 85 -6.95 -7.93 9.54
CA ASN A 85 -5.54 -8.32 9.53
C ASN A 85 -4.77 -7.83 8.32
N VAL A 86 -5.43 -7.24 7.32
CA VAL A 86 -4.70 -6.73 6.17
C VAL A 86 -3.94 -5.48 6.61
N ILE A 87 -2.72 -5.34 6.12
CA ILE A 87 -1.89 -4.17 6.43
C ILE A 87 -2.21 -3.09 5.41
N ILE A 88 -2.49 -1.89 5.85
CA ILE A 88 -2.76 -0.78 4.94
C ILE A 88 -1.78 0.33 5.21
N VAL A 89 -0.96 0.63 4.18
CA VAL A 89 0.00 1.73 4.20
C VAL A 89 -0.61 2.84 3.35
N VAL A 90 -0.94 3.95 3.99
CA VAL A 90 -1.57 5.08 3.31
C VAL A 90 -0.48 6.03 2.82
N GLN A 91 -0.65 6.57 1.63
CA GLN A 91 0.27 7.53 1.08
C GLN A 91 -0.49 8.77 0.61
N THR A 92 0.15 9.92 0.72
CA THR A 92 -0.47 11.18 0.31
C THR A 92 0.59 12.17 -0.11
N ALA A 93 0.22 13.05 -1.06
CA ALA A 93 1.09 14.15 -1.49
C ALA A 93 1.03 15.32 -0.52
N PHE A 94 -0.03 15.41 0.26
CA PHE A 94 -0.22 16.53 1.18
C PHE A 94 -0.35 16.03 2.60
N ILE A 95 0.18 16.82 3.53
CA ILE A 95 -0.17 16.66 4.92
C ILE A 95 -1.07 17.81 5.28
N LEU A 96 -2.36 17.56 5.26
CA LEU A 96 -3.30 18.53 5.76
C LEU A 96 -3.56 18.26 7.23
N SER A 97 -3.98 19.31 7.92
CA SER A 97 -4.26 19.18 9.32
C SER A 97 -5.31 18.09 9.54
N GLY A 98 -4.96 17.12 10.35
CA GLY A 98 -5.92 16.08 10.73
C GLY A 98 -5.98 14.87 9.84
N GLU A 99 -5.33 14.88 8.67
CA GLU A 99 -5.41 13.74 7.78
C GLU A 99 -4.75 12.49 8.38
N GLU A 100 -3.62 12.65 9.00
CA GLU A 100 -2.96 11.50 9.60
C GLU A 100 -3.83 10.90 10.69
N ARG A 101 -4.46 11.74 11.49
CA ARG A 101 -5.35 11.25 12.54
C ARG A 101 -6.54 10.51 11.96
N LEU A 102 -7.12 11.04 10.87
CA LEU A 102 -8.24 10.37 10.24
C LEU A 102 -7.84 9.02 9.68
N CYS A 103 -6.64 8.92 9.13
CA CYS A 103 -6.15 7.64 8.66
C CYS A 103 -5.96 6.66 9.79
N GLN A 104 -5.43 7.11 10.91
CA GLN A 104 -5.26 6.24 12.05
C GLN A 104 -6.60 5.78 12.60
N GLU A 105 -7.58 6.67 12.65
CA GLU A 105 -8.92 6.30 13.10
C GLU A 105 -9.59 5.33 12.15
N ALA A 106 -9.26 5.42 10.86
CA ALA A 106 -9.79 4.48 9.89
C ALA A 106 -9.12 3.11 9.98
N GLY A 107 -7.98 3.03 10.67
CA GLY A 107 -7.31 1.77 10.93
C GLY A 107 -6.05 1.53 10.11
N CYS A 108 -5.52 2.54 9.43
CA CYS A 108 -4.30 2.32 8.66
C CYS A 108 -3.13 1.98 9.58
N ASP A 109 -2.19 1.24 9.04
CA ASP A 109 -1.03 0.79 9.81
C ASP A 109 0.16 1.72 9.66
N GLU A 110 0.27 2.40 8.52
CA GLU A 110 1.35 3.36 8.28
C GLU A 110 0.82 4.50 7.44
N PHE A 111 1.45 5.67 7.59
CA PHE A 111 1.09 6.86 6.86
C PHE A 111 2.37 7.45 6.30
N ILE A 112 2.48 7.51 4.98
CA ILE A 112 3.69 7.96 4.30
C ILE A 112 3.37 9.17 3.45
N THR A 113 4.23 10.18 3.47
CA THR A 113 4.05 11.36 2.64
C THR A 113 4.94 11.27 1.41
N LYS A 114 4.41 11.77 0.28
CA LYS A 114 5.18 11.85 -0.95
C LYS A 114 6.08 13.08 -0.92
N PRO A 115 7.19 13.08 -1.60
CA PRO A 115 7.70 12.03 -2.47
C PRO A 115 8.26 10.87 -1.66
N ILE A 116 7.96 9.65 -2.10
CA ILE A 116 8.35 8.46 -1.37
C ILE A 116 9.69 7.98 -1.88
N ARG A 117 10.64 7.85 -0.98
CA ARG A 117 11.94 7.29 -1.35
C ARG A 117 11.80 5.78 -1.46
N LEU A 118 12.41 5.21 -2.49
CA LEU A 118 12.30 3.78 -2.73
C LEU A 118 12.74 2.96 -1.53
N LYS A 119 13.88 3.29 -0.96
CA LYS A 119 14.37 2.52 0.18
C LYS A 119 13.41 2.57 1.35
N TYR A 120 12.88 3.75 1.62
CA TYR A 120 11.94 3.90 2.73
C TYR A 120 10.67 3.09 2.49
N LEU A 121 10.17 3.12 1.25
CA LEU A 121 8.99 2.36 0.90
C LEU A 121 9.23 0.86 1.08
N LEU A 122 10.34 0.36 0.54
CA LEU A 122 10.64 -1.06 0.64
C LEU A 122 10.86 -1.49 2.08
N ASP A 123 11.58 -0.67 2.85
CA ASP A 123 11.81 -1.01 4.26
C ASP A 123 10.50 -1.05 5.03
N THR A 124 9.62 -0.09 4.77
CA THR A 124 8.34 -0.04 5.47
C THR A 124 7.49 -1.26 5.14
N ILE A 125 7.40 -1.60 3.87
CA ILE A 125 6.61 -2.77 3.48
C ILE A 125 7.23 -4.02 4.05
N ASN A 126 8.56 -4.13 4.02
CA ASN A 126 9.22 -5.32 4.53
C ASN A 126 9.03 -5.47 6.03
N HIS A 127 8.87 -4.37 6.74
CA HIS A 127 8.57 -4.44 8.17
C HIS A 127 7.31 -5.28 8.42
N TYR A 128 6.35 -5.20 7.52
CA TYR A 128 5.10 -5.92 7.68
C TYR A 128 5.08 -7.27 6.96
N LEU A 129 5.72 -7.36 5.79
CA LEU A 129 5.65 -8.56 4.96
C LEU A 129 6.88 -9.44 5.06
N GLY A 130 7.98 -8.89 5.53
CA GLY A 130 9.21 -9.64 5.56
C GLY A 130 9.06 -10.89 6.39
N THR A 131 9.58 -11.98 5.88
CA THR A 131 9.54 -13.20 6.63
C THR A 131 10.49 -13.07 7.81
N LYS A 132 10.08 -13.66 8.89
CA LYS A 132 10.99 -13.77 10.00
C LYS A 132 12.09 -14.72 9.60
N GLU A 133 13.30 -14.27 9.74
CA GLU A 133 14.40 -15.17 9.50
C GLU A 133 14.49 -16.11 10.66
N ILE A 134 14.62 -17.34 10.32
CA ILE A 134 14.67 -18.36 11.34
C ILE A 134 16.09 -18.80 11.56
#